data_a8d74dca802be84e009b6005b056e732
#
_entry.id   a8d74dca802be84e009b6005b056e732
#
_cell.length_a   1.000
_cell.length_b   1.000
_cell.length_c   1.000
_cell.angle_alpha   90.00
_cell.angle_beta   90.00
_cell.angle_gamma   90.00
#
_symmetry.space_group_name_H-M   'P 1'
#
loop_
_entity.id
_entity.type
_entity.pdbx_description
1 polymer ?
#
loop_
_entity_poly.entity_id
_entity_poly.type
_entity_poly.pdbx_seq_one_letter_code
_entity_poly.pdbx_strand_id
1 'polypeptide(L)'
;MWKTGLALLAGLQLTGCATPFESMWQGLATCELDDLYLDSETGKPAHPQLNHYTPYKVADGFAWYKTRQELHGLPISGFLIPASTFEVHALFVDTPIANARRLTHNAYGSEFSDEQKHDEGLAPLLLRDPNNPKRSIIDCTRGESDGELEDSAMPE
;
A
#
# COMPACT_ATOMS: atom_id res chain seq x y z
N MET A 1 29.04 36.47 40.94
CA MET A 1 29.14 36.36 39.47
C MET A 1 28.85 34.92 39.09
N TRP A 2 27.60 34.58 38.76
CA TRP A 2 27.23 33.24 38.28
C TRP A 2 26.99 33.32 36.78
N LYS A 3 27.80 32.60 36.02
CA LYS A 3 27.61 32.41 34.58
C LYS A 3 26.75 31.21 34.39
N THR A 4 25.47 31.42 34.03
CA THR A 4 24.55 30.41 33.54
C THR A 4 24.89 30.07 32.09
N GLY A 5 25.49 28.90 31.86
CA GLY A 5 25.71 28.34 30.55
C GLY A 5 24.41 27.71 30.02
N LEU A 6 23.86 28.32 28.98
CA LEU A 6 22.73 27.77 28.22
C LEU A 6 23.29 26.70 27.27
N ALA A 7 23.05 25.40 27.56
CA ALA A 7 23.36 24.33 26.65
C ALA A 7 22.21 24.22 25.60
N LEU A 8 22.49 24.66 24.37
CA LEU A 8 21.62 24.40 23.22
C LEU A 8 21.75 22.92 22.86
N LEU A 9 20.74 22.13 23.18
CA LEU A 9 20.53 20.79 22.62
C LEU A 9 20.01 20.95 21.18
N ALA A 10 20.95 20.89 20.21
CA ALA A 10 20.59 20.75 18.81
C ALA A 10 20.02 19.33 18.59
N GLY A 11 18.69 19.21 18.56
CA GLY A 11 18.02 17.99 18.18
C GLY A 11 18.31 17.69 16.71
N LEU A 12 19.13 16.66 16.43
CA LEU A 12 19.25 16.10 15.09
C LEU A 12 17.89 15.48 14.73
N GLN A 13 17.11 16.17 13.92
CA GLN A 13 15.97 15.59 13.25
C GLN A 13 16.51 14.73 12.10
N LEU A 14 16.57 13.43 12.32
CA LEU A 14 16.78 12.44 11.26
C LEU A 14 15.52 12.44 10.39
N THR A 15 15.45 13.31 9.40
CA THR A 15 14.50 13.20 8.30
C THR A 15 14.92 11.99 7.48
N GLY A 16 14.38 10.83 7.81
CA GLY A 16 14.53 9.62 7.00
C GLY A 16 13.97 9.92 5.61
N CYS A 17 14.81 9.82 4.58
CA CYS A 17 14.33 9.87 3.20
C CYS A 17 13.43 8.65 2.96
N ALA A 18 12.21 8.88 2.44
CA ALA A 18 11.32 7.80 2.02
C ALA A 18 12.02 6.93 0.98
N THR A 19 11.85 5.62 1.07
CA THR A 19 12.36 4.70 0.07
C THR A 19 11.59 4.88 -1.26
N PRO A 20 12.14 4.46 -2.40
CA PRO A 20 11.39 4.48 -3.67
C PRO A 20 10.06 3.73 -3.59
N PHE A 21 9.99 2.65 -2.84
CA PHE A 21 8.77 1.89 -2.63
C PHE A 21 7.76 2.67 -1.78
N GLU A 22 8.17 3.28 -0.67
CA GLU A 22 7.32 4.15 0.15
C GLU A 22 6.79 5.34 -0.66
N SER A 23 7.63 5.95 -1.51
CA SER A 23 7.23 7.04 -2.40
C SER A 23 6.11 6.62 -3.37
N MET A 24 6.20 5.40 -3.90
CA MET A 24 5.18 4.85 -4.82
C MET A 24 3.81 4.67 -4.14
N TRP A 25 3.80 4.35 -2.85
CA TRP A 25 2.59 4.11 -2.06
C TRP A 25 2.24 5.27 -1.11
N GLN A 26 2.72 6.48 -1.38
CA GLN A 26 2.53 7.64 -0.50
C GLN A 26 1.06 7.99 -0.26
N GLY A 27 0.17 7.79 -1.24
CA GLY A 27 -1.26 8.04 -1.15
C GLY A 27 -2.10 6.91 -0.54
N LEU A 28 -1.47 5.83 -0.04
CA LEU A 28 -2.19 4.64 0.44
C LEU A 28 -3.22 4.94 1.53
N ALA A 29 -2.88 5.80 2.48
CA ALA A 29 -3.77 6.10 3.63
C ALA A 29 -5.11 6.73 3.24
N THR A 30 -5.18 7.35 2.06
CA THR A 30 -6.38 7.99 1.51
C THR A 30 -6.82 7.36 0.19
N CYS A 31 -6.19 6.27 -0.21
CA CYS A 31 -6.39 5.63 -1.52
C CYS A 31 -6.20 6.58 -2.73
N GLU A 32 -5.34 7.58 -2.59
CA GLU A 32 -4.96 8.51 -3.66
C GLU A 32 -3.75 7.98 -4.42
N LEU A 33 -3.98 7.02 -5.32
CA LEU A 33 -2.96 6.27 -6.05
C LEU A 33 -3.13 6.45 -7.58
N ASP A 34 -3.53 7.64 -8.01
CA ASP A 34 -4.00 7.94 -9.37
C ASP A 34 -2.93 7.74 -10.47
N ASP A 35 -1.65 7.77 -10.13
CA ASP A 35 -0.53 7.53 -11.06
C ASP A 35 0.04 6.11 -10.99
N LEU A 36 -0.52 5.25 -10.13
CA LEU A 36 -0.01 3.90 -9.91
C LEU A 36 -0.76 2.89 -10.79
N TYR A 37 -0.47 2.89 -12.08
CA TYR A 37 -1.10 1.98 -13.05
C TYR A 37 -0.16 1.64 -14.23
N LEU A 38 -0.52 0.62 -14.99
CA LEU A 38 0.01 0.39 -16.33
C LEU A 38 -0.98 0.96 -17.36
N ASP A 39 -0.44 1.72 -18.29
CA ASP A 39 -1.22 2.22 -19.43
C ASP A 39 -1.78 1.03 -20.25
N SER A 40 -3.09 1.00 -20.46
CA SER A 40 -3.79 -0.13 -21.06
C SER A 40 -3.48 -0.34 -22.55
N GLU A 41 -3.03 0.71 -23.24
CA GLU A 41 -2.70 0.65 -24.67
C GLU A 41 -1.24 0.27 -24.90
N THR A 42 -0.33 0.82 -24.08
CA THR A 42 1.11 0.67 -24.27
C THR A 42 1.74 -0.33 -23.31
N GLY A 43 1.05 -0.69 -22.22
CA GLY A 43 1.58 -1.51 -21.13
C GLY A 43 2.69 -0.83 -20.32
N LYS A 44 2.91 0.47 -20.51
CA LYS A 44 3.97 1.22 -19.83
C LYS A 44 3.51 1.68 -18.45
N PRO A 45 4.41 1.65 -17.46
CA PRO A 45 4.14 2.22 -16.16
C PRO A 45 3.93 3.73 -16.22
N ALA A 46 2.87 4.23 -15.58
CA ALA A 46 2.65 5.67 -15.41
C ALA A 46 3.57 6.23 -14.31
N HIS A 47 3.69 5.54 -13.19
CA HIS A 47 4.58 5.96 -12.11
C HIS A 47 6.04 5.55 -12.39
N PRO A 48 7.02 6.47 -12.28
CA PRO A 48 8.43 6.18 -12.62
C PRO A 48 9.05 5.02 -11.84
N GLN A 49 8.68 4.85 -10.58
CA GLN A 49 9.22 3.79 -9.72
C GLN A 49 8.78 2.38 -10.15
N LEU A 50 7.66 2.25 -10.84
CA LEU A 50 7.20 0.97 -11.40
C LEU A 50 8.17 0.39 -12.43
N ASN A 51 9.03 1.21 -13.05
CA ASN A 51 10.05 0.72 -13.98
C ASN A 51 11.10 -0.20 -13.32
N HIS A 52 11.19 -0.20 -12.00
CA HIS A 52 12.07 -1.09 -11.23
C HIS A 52 11.44 -2.47 -10.95
N TYR A 53 10.18 -2.67 -11.31
CA TYR A 53 9.43 -3.89 -11.05
C TYR A 53 8.96 -4.50 -12.38
N THR A 54 8.94 -5.83 -12.42
CA THR A 54 8.38 -6.58 -13.54
C THR A 54 7.16 -7.34 -13.08
N PRO A 55 5.99 -7.15 -13.69
CA PRO A 55 4.83 -7.95 -13.34
C PRO A 55 5.07 -9.41 -13.70
N TYR A 56 4.68 -10.33 -12.82
CA TYR A 56 4.75 -11.77 -13.14
C TYR A 56 3.46 -12.26 -13.83
N LYS A 57 2.39 -11.48 -13.74
CA LYS A 57 1.13 -11.72 -14.42
C LYS A 57 0.51 -10.38 -14.81
N VAL A 58 -0.02 -10.30 -16.03
CA VAL A 58 -0.91 -9.23 -16.49
C VAL A 58 -2.10 -9.90 -17.14
N ALA A 59 -3.28 -9.77 -16.54
CA ALA A 59 -4.52 -10.37 -17.02
C ALA A 59 -5.71 -9.61 -16.43
N ASP A 60 -6.87 -9.73 -17.07
CA ASP A 60 -8.15 -9.24 -16.56
C ASP A 60 -8.14 -7.75 -16.16
N GLY A 61 -7.27 -6.95 -16.80
CA GLY A 61 -7.13 -5.52 -16.52
C GLY A 61 -6.26 -5.18 -15.33
N PHE A 62 -5.48 -6.14 -14.80
CA PHE A 62 -4.59 -5.96 -13.65
C PHE A 62 -3.19 -6.46 -13.92
N ALA A 63 -2.23 -5.93 -13.17
CA ALA A 63 -0.85 -6.37 -13.14
C ALA A 63 -0.44 -6.76 -11.72
N TRP A 64 0.07 -7.97 -11.54
CA TRP A 64 0.53 -8.53 -10.27
C TRP A 64 2.03 -8.53 -10.19
N TYR A 65 2.55 -8.11 -9.04
CA TYR A 65 3.99 -8.03 -8.77
C TYR A 65 4.34 -8.82 -7.51
N LYS A 66 5.47 -9.53 -7.56
CA LYS A 66 6.10 -10.08 -6.37
C LYS A 66 7.20 -9.14 -5.91
N THR A 67 7.32 -8.93 -4.62
CA THR A 67 8.36 -8.10 -4.03
C THR A 67 8.74 -8.59 -2.63
N ARG A 68 9.79 -8.03 -2.06
CA ARG A 68 10.19 -8.20 -0.66
C ARG A 68 10.61 -6.84 -0.13
N GLN A 69 9.63 -5.97 -0.01
CA GLN A 69 9.82 -4.60 0.45
C GLN A 69 9.17 -4.42 1.84
N GLU A 70 9.50 -3.34 2.48
CA GLU A 70 8.84 -2.88 3.69
C GLU A 70 8.17 -1.54 3.41
N LEU A 71 6.95 -1.37 3.89
CA LEU A 71 6.20 -0.12 3.82
C LEU A 71 5.87 0.31 5.25
N HIS A 72 6.63 1.26 5.79
CA HIS A 72 6.46 1.75 7.16
C HIS A 72 6.35 0.63 8.23
N GLY A 73 7.18 -0.38 8.13
CA GLY A 73 7.18 -1.54 9.02
C GLY A 73 6.23 -2.68 8.61
N LEU A 74 5.46 -2.52 7.54
CA LEU A 74 4.63 -3.57 6.96
C LEU A 74 5.47 -4.42 5.99
N PRO A 75 5.62 -5.73 6.21
CA PRO A 75 6.33 -6.59 5.28
C PRO A 75 5.45 -6.87 4.05
N ILE A 76 5.87 -6.41 2.88
CA ILE A 76 5.12 -6.51 1.63
C ILE A 76 5.70 -7.65 0.78
N SER A 77 4.86 -8.62 0.43
CA SER A 77 5.23 -9.76 -0.44
C SER A 77 4.83 -9.57 -1.90
N GLY A 78 3.98 -8.60 -2.18
CA GLY A 78 3.54 -8.30 -3.54
C GLY A 78 2.53 -7.17 -3.58
N PHE A 79 2.14 -6.81 -4.77
CA PHE A 79 1.10 -5.81 -5.00
C PHE A 79 0.39 -6.03 -6.34
N LEU A 80 -0.81 -5.48 -6.43
CA LEU A 80 -1.64 -5.45 -7.61
C LEU A 80 -1.96 -4.01 -7.96
N ILE A 81 -1.88 -3.66 -9.22
CA ILE A 81 -2.25 -2.34 -9.75
C ILE A 81 -3.10 -2.48 -11.01
N PRO A 82 -3.87 -1.45 -11.38
CA PRO A 82 -4.63 -1.47 -12.61
C PRO A 82 -3.71 -1.53 -13.84
N ALA A 83 -4.15 -2.29 -14.84
CA ALA A 83 -3.65 -2.26 -16.22
C ALA A 83 -4.82 -1.98 -17.18
N SER A 84 -5.81 -1.22 -16.72
CA SER A 84 -7.05 -0.86 -17.39
C SER A 84 -7.60 0.44 -16.76
N THR A 85 -8.86 0.75 -17.00
CA THR A 85 -9.57 1.88 -16.39
C THR A 85 -10.13 1.59 -15.00
N PHE A 86 -9.96 0.36 -14.48
CA PHE A 86 -10.39 0.02 -13.12
C PHE A 86 -9.42 0.62 -12.09
N GLU A 87 -9.97 1.23 -11.05
CA GLU A 87 -9.18 1.83 -9.97
C GLU A 87 -9.06 0.87 -8.79
N VAL A 88 -8.33 -0.23 -8.98
CA VAL A 88 -8.10 -1.24 -7.94
C VAL A 88 -6.61 -1.34 -7.65
N HIS A 89 -6.25 -1.09 -6.41
CA HIS A 89 -4.88 -1.23 -5.92
C HIS A 89 -4.89 -2.11 -4.67
N ALA A 90 -4.00 -3.07 -4.60
CA ALA A 90 -3.86 -3.93 -3.43
C ALA A 90 -2.40 -4.16 -3.05
N LEU A 91 -2.13 -4.23 -1.75
CA LEU A 91 -0.86 -4.65 -1.17
C LEU A 91 -1.04 -5.97 -0.44
N PHE A 92 -0.19 -6.93 -0.74
CA PHE A 92 -0.14 -8.21 -0.04
C PHE A 92 0.86 -8.13 1.10
N VAL A 93 0.35 -8.13 2.31
CA VAL A 93 1.14 -7.98 3.55
C VAL A 93 1.46 -9.35 4.11
N ASP A 94 2.75 -9.69 4.22
CA ASP A 94 3.22 -11.01 4.67
C ASP A 94 3.14 -11.16 6.20
N THR A 95 1.94 -10.94 6.73
CA THR A 95 1.61 -11.14 8.15
C THR A 95 0.10 -11.34 8.33
N PRO A 96 -0.32 -12.11 9.36
CA PRO A 96 -1.73 -12.30 9.68
C PRO A 96 -2.44 -10.99 10.03
N ILE A 97 -3.76 -10.94 9.79
CA ILE A 97 -4.60 -9.75 9.94
C ILE A 97 -4.46 -9.03 11.29
N ALA A 98 -4.32 -9.77 12.39
CA ALA A 98 -4.17 -9.17 13.72
C ALA A 98 -2.86 -8.35 13.85
N ASN A 99 -1.76 -8.86 13.28
CA ASN A 99 -0.50 -8.13 13.24
C ASN A 99 -0.54 -6.98 12.23
N ALA A 100 -1.16 -7.20 11.07
CA ALA A 100 -1.32 -6.15 10.06
C ALA A 100 -2.07 -4.94 10.64
N ARG A 101 -3.16 -5.15 11.39
CA ARG A 101 -3.90 -4.07 12.08
C ARG A 101 -2.99 -3.26 13.01
N ARG A 102 -2.19 -3.94 13.83
CA ARG A 102 -1.26 -3.25 14.75
C ARG A 102 -0.19 -2.46 13.98
N LEU A 103 0.34 -3.03 12.90
CA LEU A 103 1.35 -2.37 12.08
C LEU A 103 0.79 -1.17 11.31
N THR A 104 -0.43 -1.27 10.76
CA THR A 104 -1.10 -0.14 10.10
C THR A 104 -1.41 0.98 11.09
N HIS A 105 -1.84 0.63 12.31
CA HIS A 105 -2.04 1.62 13.36
C HIS A 105 -0.73 2.36 13.70
N ASN A 106 0.37 1.65 13.83
CA ASN A 106 1.68 2.25 14.11
C ASN A 106 2.18 3.13 12.94
N ALA A 107 1.95 2.70 11.69
CA ALA A 107 2.42 3.40 10.50
C ALA A 107 1.60 4.65 10.17
N TYR A 108 0.29 4.60 10.35
CA TYR A 108 -0.66 5.62 9.85
C TYR A 108 -1.49 6.29 10.95
N GLY A 109 -1.32 5.90 12.21
CA GLY A 109 -2.08 6.45 13.34
C GLY A 109 -3.53 5.97 13.40
N SER A 110 -3.94 5.06 12.50
CA SER A 110 -5.28 4.49 12.45
C SER A 110 -5.24 3.03 12.02
N GLU A 111 -6.22 2.26 12.49
CA GLU A 111 -6.47 0.92 11.96
C GLU A 111 -7.28 1.05 10.67
N PHE A 112 -6.86 0.34 9.63
CA PHE A 112 -7.68 0.24 8.43
C PHE A 112 -8.88 -0.67 8.70
N SER A 113 -10.04 -0.27 8.17
CA SER A 113 -11.30 -0.98 8.41
C SER A 113 -11.38 -2.26 7.59
N ASP A 114 -12.21 -3.20 8.01
CA ASP A 114 -12.69 -4.33 7.23
C ASP A 114 -14.06 -4.05 6.59
N GLU A 115 -14.62 -2.87 6.83
CA GLU A 115 -15.88 -2.41 6.26
C GLU A 115 -15.67 -1.10 5.50
N GLN A 116 -16.15 -1.03 4.28
CA GLN A 116 -16.13 0.20 3.48
C GLN A 116 -17.22 1.17 4.01
N LYS A 117 -16.78 2.31 4.51
CA LYS A 117 -17.69 3.38 4.91
C LYS A 117 -17.98 4.27 3.70
N HIS A 118 -19.18 4.18 3.17
CA HIS A 118 -19.63 4.91 1.99
C HIS A 118 -19.69 6.44 2.14
N ASP A 119 -19.75 6.96 3.37
CA ASP A 119 -20.06 8.37 3.63
C ASP A 119 -18.85 9.26 3.99
N GLU A 120 -17.66 8.70 4.22
CA GLU A 120 -16.51 9.46 4.75
C GLU A 120 -15.27 9.51 3.81
N GLY A 121 -15.46 9.24 2.51
CA GLY A 121 -14.36 9.15 1.56
C GLY A 121 -13.72 7.75 1.55
N LEU A 122 -12.79 7.56 0.62
CA LEU A 122 -12.14 6.27 0.41
C LEU A 122 -11.04 6.09 1.46
N ALA A 123 -11.22 5.10 2.31
CA ALA A 123 -10.20 4.62 3.22
C ALA A 123 -9.75 3.22 2.77
N PRO A 124 -8.48 2.85 2.98
CA PRO A 124 -8.04 1.49 2.67
C PRO A 124 -8.78 0.48 3.53
N LEU A 125 -9.10 -0.66 2.92
CA LEU A 125 -9.60 -1.84 3.63
C LEU A 125 -8.43 -2.73 4.04
N LEU A 126 -8.53 -3.38 5.19
CA LEU A 126 -7.59 -4.40 5.61
C LEU A 126 -8.34 -5.73 5.72
N LEU A 127 -8.05 -6.62 4.80
CA LEU A 127 -8.74 -7.88 4.58
C LEU A 127 -7.85 -9.08 4.90
N ARG A 128 -8.46 -10.23 5.19
CA ARG A 128 -7.76 -11.50 5.21
C ARG A 128 -7.49 -11.95 3.79
N ASP A 129 -6.30 -12.51 3.53
CA ASP A 129 -6.08 -13.20 2.26
C ASP A 129 -6.87 -14.53 2.29
N PRO A 130 -7.84 -14.75 1.39
CA PRO A 130 -8.67 -15.94 1.40
C PRO A 130 -7.86 -17.22 1.10
N ASN A 131 -6.75 -17.10 0.37
CA ASN A 131 -5.91 -18.23 -0.01
C ASN A 131 -4.75 -18.47 0.97
N ASN A 132 -4.43 -17.50 1.82
CA ASN A 132 -3.33 -17.63 2.77
C ASN A 132 -3.62 -16.92 4.10
N PRO A 133 -4.00 -17.65 5.16
CA PRO A 133 -4.34 -17.05 6.45
C PRO A 133 -3.16 -16.37 7.16
N LYS A 134 -1.93 -16.60 6.68
CA LYS A 134 -0.72 -15.94 7.18
C LYS A 134 -0.45 -14.60 6.50
N ARG A 135 -1.27 -14.22 5.52
CA ARG A 135 -1.19 -12.93 4.81
C ARG A 135 -2.45 -12.10 5.03
N SER A 136 -2.29 -10.81 4.77
CA SER A 136 -3.39 -9.85 4.74
C SER A 136 -3.31 -9.04 3.45
N ILE A 137 -4.40 -8.39 3.10
CA ILE A 137 -4.50 -7.54 1.91
C ILE A 137 -4.92 -6.15 2.38
N ILE A 138 -4.18 -5.13 1.97
CA ILE A 138 -4.63 -3.74 2.04
C ILE A 138 -5.18 -3.40 0.66
N ASP A 139 -6.45 -3.05 0.62
CA ASP A 139 -7.18 -2.77 -0.61
C ASP A 139 -7.60 -1.31 -0.70
N CYS A 140 -7.31 -0.70 -1.84
CA CYS A 140 -7.78 0.61 -2.26
C CYS A 140 -8.53 0.49 -3.58
N THR A 141 -9.77 0.04 -3.51
CA THR A 141 -10.66 0.00 -4.68
C THR A 141 -11.54 1.23 -4.68
N ARG A 142 -11.50 2.00 -5.78
CA ARG A 142 -12.44 3.08 -6.05
C ARG A 142 -13.53 2.57 -6.98
N GLY A 143 -14.79 2.77 -6.61
CA GLY A 143 -15.95 2.38 -7.38
C GLY A 143 -16.86 1.38 -6.67
N GLU A 144 -18.05 1.17 -7.20
CA GLU A 144 -18.99 0.17 -6.72
C GLU A 144 -18.46 -1.23 -7.06
N SER A 145 -17.61 -1.77 -6.20
CA SER A 145 -17.27 -3.19 -6.26
C SER A 145 -18.23 -3.94 -5.36
N ASP A 146 -19.34 -4.36 -5.91
CA ASP A 146 -20.15 -5.41 -5.29
C ASP A 146 -19.31 -6.70 -5.23
N GLY A 147 -18.50 -6.84 -4.19
CA GLY A 147 -18.07 -8.15 -3.69
C GLY A 147 -17.04 -8.96 -4.48
N GLU A 148 -16.37 -8.43 -5.51
CA GLU A 148 -15.47 -9.22 -6.38
C GLU A 148 -14.00 -9.35 -5.95
N LEU A 149 -13.67 -9.03 -4.71
CA LEU A 149 -12.29 -9.20 -4.21
C LEU A 149 -11.91 -10.67 -3.90
N GLU A 150 -12.84 -11.60 -3.96
CA GLU A 150 -12.51 -13.02 -3.76
C GLU A 150 -11.54 -13.57 -4.83
N ASP A 151 -11.45 -12.93 -5.99
CA ASP A 151 -10.57 -13.34 -7.08
C ASP A 151 -9.22 -12.58 -7.15
N SER A 152 -9.05 -11.56 -6.28
CA SER A 152 -7.82 -10.73 -6.22
C SER A 152 -6.69 -11.36 -5.42
N ALA A 153 -6.86 -12.58 -4.92
CA ALA A 153 -5.82 -13.30 -4.22
C ALA A 153 -4.61 -13.55 -5.13
N MET A 154 -3.43 -13.42 -4.56
CA MET A 154 -2.18 -13.62 -5.30
C MET A 154 -2.14 -15.05 -5.87
N PRO A 155 -2.06 -15.24 -7.20
CA PRO A 155 -1.86 -16.56 -7.76
C PRO A 155 -0.49 -17.11 -7.32
N GLU A 156 -0.45 -18.38 -6.95
CA GLU A 156 0.77 -19.08 -6.54
C GLU A 156 1.80 -19.24 -7.67
#